data_78a5e3a8364a1fd2015ae8c7750ec931
#
_entry.id   78a5e3a8364a1fd2015ae8c7750ec931
#
_cell.length_a   1.000
_cell.length_b   1.000
_cell.length_c   1.000
_cell.angle_alpha   90.00
_cell.angle_beta   90.00
_cell.angle_gamma   90.00
#
_symmetry.space_group_name_H-M   'P 1'
#
loop_
_entity.id
_entity.type
_entity.pdbx_description
1 polymer ?
#
loop_
_entity_poly.entity_id
_entity_poly.type
_entity_poly.pdbx_seq_one_letter_code
_entity_poly.pdbx_strand_id
1 'polypeptide(L)'
;TSYNLSYMMISGWKTRYLSILKELKYSEKKDKESAIILDSILRKTKNVEKVEKLIQGNTVFVIGSGPSLSFAIPKLKKFKKSIKIAADSSLKPLIDNGIIPDIIVTDLDGDENTIQKISKKKSIFVVHAHGDNIEKLQMVKKIKNCIGTTQTEPFNKIQNFGGFTDGDRGVFLASHFNAKKIILFGMDFGTRIGKFSCTKKSDRKIKLKKLKIGEELLMWLSTITKSELFTTSMAIKGFKKIPYKDCLLYTSDAADDVR
;
A
#
# COMPACT_ATOMS: atom_id res chain seq x y z
N THR A 1 1.42 -23.56 -18.84
CA THR A 1 1.50 -23.69 -17.37
C THR A 1 1.74 -22.31 -16.79
N SER A 2 0.65 -21.60 -16.41
CA SER A 2 0.74 -20.37 -15.64
C SER A 2 1.25 -20.74 -14.24
N TYR A 3 2.53 -20.48 -13.98
CA TYR A 3 3.03 -20.47 -12.61
C TYR A 3 2.19 -19.46 -11.82
N ASN A 4 1.63 -19.94 -10.71
CA ASN A 4 0.77 -19.14 -9.84
C ASN A 4 1.65 -18.14 -9.09
N LEU A 5 1.94 -16.97 -9.72
CA LEU A 5 2.77 -15.88 -9.18
C LEU A 5 2.26 -15.39 -7.80
N SER A 6 0.99 -15.68 -7.48
CA SER A 6 0.35 -15.21 -6.26
C SER A 6 0.91 -15.77 -4.95
N TYR A 7 1.65 -16.89 -5.00
CA TYR A 7 2.20 -17.54 -3.78
C TYR A 7 3.71 -17.36 -3.62
N MET A 8 4.37 -16.60 -4.51
CA MET A 8 5.81 -16.40 -4.42
C MET A 8 6.13 -15.16 -3.58
N MET A 9 6.62 -15.41 -2.39
CA MET A 9 7.22 -14.37 -1.56
C MET A 9 8.48 -13.80 -2.23
N ILE A 10 8.67 -12.47 -2.16
CA ILE A 10 9.85 -11.80 -2.71
C ILE A 10 11.12 -12.39 -2.08
N SER A 11 12.08 -12.82 -2.92
CA SER A 11 13.38 -13.35 -2.44
C SER A 11 14.07 -12.32 -1.54
N GLY A 12 14.53 -12.77 -0.37
CA GLY A 12 15.15 -11.90 0.64
C GLY A 12 14.17 -11.19 1.59
N TRP A 13 12.85 -11.34 1.41
CA TRP A 13 11.87 -10.76 2.34
C TRP A 13 11.96 -11.35 3.73
N LYS A 14 12.04 -12.68 3.86
CA LYS A 14 12.08 -13.37 5.16
C LYS A 14 13.18 -12.85 6.09
N THR A 15 14.37 -12.65 5.56
CA THR A 15 15.52 -12.12 6.33
C THR A 15 15.20 -10.71 6.86
N ARG A 16 14.62 -9.85 6.02
CA ARG A 16 14.24 -8.47 6.42
C ARG A 16 13.13 -8.46 7.44
N TYR A 17 12.12 -9.27 7.24
CA TYR A 17 11.01 -9.42 8.19
C TYR A 17 11.51 -9.86 9.58
N LEU A 18 12.37 -10.87 9.65
CA LEU A 18 12.95 -11.31 10.93
C LEU A 18 13.79 -10.22 11.61
N SER A 19 14.53 -9.41 10.83
CA SER A 19 15.25 -8.25 11.36
C SER A 19 14.30 -7.20 11.94
N ILE A 20 13.18 -6.91 11.25
CA ILE A 20 12.14 -5.98 11.71
C ILE A 20 11.49 -6.46 13.00
N LEU A 21 11.16 -7.76 13.09
CA LEU A 21 10.60 -8.35 14.31
C LEU A 21 11.54 -8.16 15.51
N LYS A 22 12.84 -8.40 15.31
CA LYS A 22 13.86 -8.22 16.34
C LYS A 22 13.96 -6.76 16.79
N GLU A 23 13.99 -5.82 15.83
CA GLU A 23 14.12 -4.39 16.10
C GLU A 23 12.92 -3.81 16.85
N LEU A 24 11.71 -4.24 16.46
CA LEU A 24 10.45 -3.73 17.02
C LEU A 24 9.90 -4.60 18.16
N LYS A 25 10.55 -5.73 18.45
CA LYS A 25 10.11 -6.73 19.45
C LYS A 25 8.71 -7.26 19.16
N TYR A 26 8.41 -7.51 17.87
CA TYR A 26 7.15 -8.10 17.44
C TYR A 26 7.23 -9.63 17.41
N SER A 27 6.07 -10.28 17.38
CA SER A 27 5.95 -11.73 17.46
C SER A 27 5.49 -12.34 16.14
N GLU A 28 6.36 -13.13 15.49
CA GLU A 28 5.98 -13.90 14.30
C GLU A 28 4.78 -14.83 14.56
N LYS A 29 4.71 -15.42 15.76
CA LYS A 29 3.59 -16.28 16.17
C LYS A 29 2.25 -15.56 16.10
N LYS A 30 2.19 -14.33 16.66
CA LYS A 30 0.97 -13.50 16.59
C LYS A 30 0.60 -13.11 15.17
N ASP A 31 1.58 -12.83 14.32
CA ASP A 31 1.33 -12.54 12.91
C ASP A 31 0.73 -13.75 12.16
N LYS A 32 1.24 -14.95 12.43
CA LYS A 32 0.68 -16.21 11.89
C LYS A 32 -0.74 -16.47 12.41
N GLU A 33 -1.00 -16.27 13.70
CA GLU A 33 -2.34 -16.41 14.29
C GLU A 33 -3.33 -15.43 13.64
N SER A 34 -2.94 -14.17 13.47
CA SER A 34 -3.74 -13.16 12.77
C SER A 34 -4.05 -13.57 11.33
N ALA A 35 -3.05 -14.06 10.60
CA ALA A 35 -3.22 -14.52 9.23
C ALA A 35 -4.18 -15.72 9.12
N ILE A 36 -4.13 -16.67 10.05
CA ILE A 36 -5.06 -17.83 10.12
C ILE A 36 -6.49 -17.32 10.33
N ILE A 37 -6.69 -16.38 11.24
CA ILE A 37 -8.00 -15.77 11.50
C ILE A 37 -8.52 -15.08 10.25
N LEU A 38 -7.68 -14.27 9.56
CA LEU A 38 -8.06 -13.60 8.33
C LEU A 38 -8.45 -14.61 7.24
N ASP A 39 -7.67 -15.68 7.06
CA ASP A 39 -8.00 -16.74 6.08
C ASP A 39 -9.38 -17.36 6.34
N SER A 40 -9.72 -17.61 7.61
CA SER A 40 -11.03 -18.19 7.98
C SER A 40 -12.21 -17.26 7.65
N ILE A 41 -11.98 -15.94 7.66
CA ILE A 41 -13.02 -14.93 7.41
C ILE A 41 -13.18 -14.63 5.91
N LEU A 42 -12.09 -14.68 5.15
CA LEU A 42 -12.08 -14.31 3.75
C LEU A 42 -12.96 -15.23 2.89
N ARG A 43 -13.70 -14.61 1.99
CA ARG A 43 -14.41 -15.33 0.92
C ARG A 43 -13.46 -15.64 -0.23
N LYS A 44 -13.62 -16.76 -0.89
CA LYS A 44 -12.91 -17.09 -2.12
C LYS A 44 -13.35 -16.12 -3.23
N THR A 45 -12.43 -15.36 -3.80
CA THR A 45 -12.73 -14.34 -4.81
C THR A 45 -11.63 -14.32 -5.89
N LYS A 46 -11.92 -13.65 -7.02
CA LYS A 46 -10.94 -13.36 -8.08
C LYS A 46 -10.35 -11.95 -7.93
N ASN A 47 -10.21 -11.44 -6.71
CA ASN A 47 -9.74 -10.05 -6.52
C ASN A 47 -8.25 -9.90 -6.76
N VAL A 48 -7.45 -10.95 -6.57
CA VAL A 48 -6.01 -10.95 -6.91
C VAL A 48 -5.84 -10.73 -8.41
N GLU A 49 -6.54 -11.49 -9.24
CA GLU A 49 -6.51 -11.37 -10.70
C GLU A 49 -7.04 -10.00 -11.19
N LYS A 50 -8.00 -9.41 -10.46
CA LYS A 50 -8.48 -8.05 -10.76
C LYS A 50 -7.39 -7.00 -10.47
N VAL A 51 -6.69 -7.12 -9.34
CA VAL A 51 -5.60 -6.23 -8.97
C VAL A 51 -4.45 -6.36 -9.97
N GLU A 52 -4.09 -7.59 -10.35
CA GLU A 52 -3.09 -7.84 -11.39
C GLU A 52 -3.45 -7.13 -12.69
N LYS A 53 -4.67 -7.32 -13.22
CA LYS A 53 -5.14 -6.67 -14.45
C LYS A 53 -5.15 -5.14 -14.37
N LEU A 54 -5.43 -4.58 -13.19
CA LEU A 54 -5.39 -3.13 -12.98
C LEU A 54 -3.96 -2.60 -13.02
N ILE A 55 -3.01 -3.31 -12.42
CA ILE A 55 -1.65 -2.83 -12.19
C ILE A 55 -0.72 -3.13 -13.35
N GLN A 56 -0.79 -4.34 -13.92
CA GLN A 56 0.18 -4.83 -14.89
C GLN A 56 0.34 -3.88 -16.09
N GLY A 57 1.57 -3.45 -16.34
CA GLY A 57 1.94 -2.57 -17.44
C GLY A 57 1.48 -1.11 -17.34
N ASN A 58 0.72 -0.77 -16.29
CA ASN A 58 0.15 0.56 -16.10
C ASN A 58 1.02 1.46 -15.22
N THR A 59 0.74 2.77 -15.26
CA THR A 59 1.26 3.73 -14.28
C THR A 59 0.36 3.72 -13.06
N VAL A 60 0.96 3.53 -11.88
CA VAL A 60 0.27 3.42 -10.60
C VAL A 60 0.71 4.53 -9.65
N PHE A 61 -0.24 5.20 -9.03
CA PHE A 61 -0.01 6.19 -7.98
C PHE A 61 -0.15 5.51 -6.62
N VAL A 62 0.89 5.57 -5.79
CA VAL A 62 0.83 5.12 -4.40
C VAL A 62 0.80 6.33 -3.49
N ILE A 63 -0.25 6.40 -2.64
CA ILE A 63 -0.59 7.60 -1.89
C ILE A 63 -0.50 7.30 -0.40
N GLY A 64 0.47 7.91 0.26
CA GLY A 64 0.63 7.89 1.72
C GLY A 64 0.03 9.12 2.40
N SER A 65 0.13 9.18 3.73
CA SER A 65 -0.43 10.26 4.57
C SER A 65 0.61 11.23 5.11
N GLY A 66 1.79 11.29 4.49
CA GLY A 66 2.86 12.19 4.89
C GLY A 66 2.50 13.67 4.74
N PRO A 67 3.33 14.60 5.23
CA PRO A 67 3.06 16.03 5.23
C PRO A 67 2.73 16.61 3.85
N SER A 68 3.35 16.08 2.78
CA SER A 68 3.15 16.56 1.41
C SER A 68 1.79 16.17 0.80
N LEU A 69 1.01 15.25 1.42
CA LEU A 69 -0.30 14.84 0.90
C LEU A 69 -1.25 16.03 0.73
N SER A 70 -1.24 17.00 1.65
CA SER A 70 -2.10 18.18 1.56
C SER A 70 -1.89 18.97 0.26
N PHE A 71 -0.65 19.04 -0.21
CA PHE A 71 -0.29 19.70 -1.47
C PHE A 71 -0.55 18.82 -2.69
N ALA A 72 -0.53 17.49 -2.51
CA ALA A 72 -0.77 16.52 -3.57
C ALA A 72 -2.26 16.40 -3.95
N ILE A 73 -3.18 16.47 -2.98
CA ILE A 73 -4.63 16.27 -3.19
C ILE A 73 -5.20 17.13 -4.34
N PRO A 74 -4.97 18.45 -4.42
CA PRO A 74 -5.49 19.25 -5.53
C PRO A 74 -4.97 18.82 -6.91
N LYS A 75 -3.76 18.25 -6.95
CA LYS A 75 -3.14 17.72 -8.18
C LYS A 75 -3.72 16.36 -8.54
N LEU A 76 -3.88 15.47 -7.55
CA LEU A 76 -4.46 14.14 -7.74
C LEU A 76 -5.88 14.18 -8.32
N LYS A 77 -6.66 15.23 -8.04
CA LYS A 77 -8.00 15.42 -8.64
C LYS A 77 -7.97 15.50 -10.17
N LYS A 78 -6.86 15.96 -10.76
CA LYS A 78 -6.70 16.07 -12.21
C LYS A 78 -6.45 14.71 -12.89
N PHE A 79 -5.94 13.72 -12.16
CA PHE A 79 -5.60 12.39 -12.67
C PHE A 79 -6.76 11.41 -12.47
N LYS A 80 -7.88 11.64 -13.15
CA LYS A 80 -9.12 10.84 -12.95
C LYS A 80 -8.95 9.37 -13.38
N LYS A 81 -8.23 9.11 -14.46
CA LYS A 81 -8.06 7.76 -15.04
C LYS A 81 -6.89 6.97 -14.44
N SER A 82 -5.94 7.63 -13.74
CA SER A 82 -4.78 6.96 -13.18
C SER A 82 -5.16 6.03 -12.04
N ILE A 83 -4.56 4.86 -11.99
CA ILE A 83 -4.76 3.86 -10.94
C ILE A 83 -4.16 4.36 -9.63
N LYS A 84 -4.93 4.32 -8.56
CA LYS A 84 -4.58 4.85 -7.25
C LYS A 84 -4.61 3.75 -6.20
N ILE A 85 -3.47 3.54 -5.55
CA ILE A 85 -3.35 2.73 -4.34
C ILE A 85 -3.22 3.69 -3.16
N ALA A 86 -4.14 3.64 -2.23
CA ALA A 86 -4.12 4.46 -1.02
C ALA A 86 -3.69 3.64 0.20
N ALA A 87 -2.75 4.15 0.98
CA ALA A 87 -2.52 3.67 2.34
C ALA A 87 -3.68 4.10 3.25
N ASP A 88 -4.00 3.31 4.26
CA ASP A 88 -5.16 3.50 5.14
C ASP A 88 -5.35 4.94 5.62
N SER A 89 -4.34 5.50 6.27
CA SER A 89 -4.42 6.87 6.82
C SER A 89 -4.53 7.98 5.75
N SER A 90 -4.33 7.67 4.47
CA SER A 90 -4.58 8.59 3.36
C SER A 90 -6.02 8.51 2.83
N LEU A 91 -6.77 7.45 3.18
CA LEU A 91 -8.09 7.19 2.62
C LEU A 91 -9.09 8.30 2.93
N LYS A 92 -9.25 8.66 4.20
CA LYS A 92 -10.21 9.70 4.61
C LYS A 92 -9.96 11.03 3.89
N PRO A 93 -8.76 11.64 3.90
CA PRO A 93 -8.53 12.90 3.19
C PRO A 93 -8.74 12.80 1.67
N LEU A 94 -8.51 11.65 1.05
CA LEU A 94 -8.82 11.44 -0.36
C LEU A 94 -10.34 11.44 -0.61
N ILE A 95 -11.10 10.69 0.18
CA ILE A 95 -12.56 10.59 0.07
C ILE A 95 -13.24 11.94 0.34
N ASP A 96 -12.80 12.67 1.37
CA ASP A 96 -13.31 14.01 1.70
C ASP A 96 -13.07 15.01 0.54
N ASN A 97 -12.13 14.70 -0.35
CA ASN A 97 -11.82 15.50 -1.53
C ASN A 97 -12.37 14.92 -2.85
N GLY A 98 -13.24 13.90 -2.78
CA GLY A 98 -13.88 13.29 -3.95
C GLY A 98 -12.97 12.37 -4.76
N ILE A 99 -11.82 11.93 -4.21
CA ILE A 99 -10.90 11.00 -4.84
C ILE A 99 -11.16 9.62 -4.27
N ILE A 100 -11.66 8.70 -5.12
CA ILE A 100 -11.90 7.31 -4.73
C ILE A 100 -10.72 6.47 -5.25
N PRO A 101 -9.92 5.84 -4.36
CA PRO A 101 -8.84 4.95 -4.79
C PRO A 101 -9.39 3.66 -5.40
N ASP A 102 -8.63 3.06 -6.32
CA ASP A 102 -8.94 1.74 -6.89
C ASP A 102 -8.60 0.63 -5.91
N ILE A 103 -7.49 0.79 -5.19
CA ILE A 103 -6.96 -0.18 -4.23
C ILE A 103 -6.67 0.55 -2.91
N ILE A 104 -6.98 -0.11 -1.80
CA ILE A 104 -6.75 0.43 -0.44
C ILE A 104 -5.94 -0.62 0.32
N VAL A 105 -4.75 -0.25 0.76
CA VAL A 105 -3.91 -1.08 1.63
C VAL A 105 -4.13 -0.64 3.06
N THR A 106 -4.51 -1.57 3.93
CA THR A 106 -4.96 -1.25 5.30
C THR A 106 -4.71 -2.40 6.26
N ASP A 107 -4.37 -2.08 7.49
CA ASP A 107 -4.45 -2.98 8.65
C ASP A 107 -5.70 -2.71 9.51
N LEU A 108 -6.66 -1.96 8.95
CA LEU A 108 -7.96 -1.62 9.56
C LEU A 108 -7.85 -0.68 10.78
N ASP A 109 -6.77 0.10 10.89
CA ASP A 109 -6.58 1.06 11.99
C ASP A 109 -6.98 2.50 11.66
N GLY A 110 -7.41 2.75 10.41
CA GLY A 110 -7.87 4.04 9.91
C GLY A 110 -9.28 4.45 10.35
N ASP A 111 -9.85 5.45 9.66
CA ASP A 111 -11.21 5.94 9.94
C ASP A 111 -12.27 4.89 9.58
N GLU A 112 -12.86 4.26 10.60
CA GLU A 112 -13.82 3.17 10.44
C GLU A 112 -15.03 3.56 9.58
N ASN A 113 -15.56 4.76 9.74
CA ASN A 113 -16.71 5.25 8.98
C ASN A 113 -16.37 5.35 7.49
N THR A 114 -15.18 5.84 7.17
CA THR A 114 -14.69 5.92 5.77
C THR A 114 -14.48 4.53 5.20
N ILE A 115 -13.84 3.62 5.95
CA ILE A 115 -13.65 2.21 5.55
C ILE A 115 -15.01 1.57 5.25
N GLN A 116 -15.99 1.68 6.16
CA GLN A 116 -17.33 1.11 5.98
C GLN A 116 -18.07 1.70 4.76
N LYS A 117 -17.96 3.02 4.54
CA LYS A 117 -18.55 3.69 3.38
C LYS A 117 -17.98 3.17 2.06
N ILE A 118 -16.65 3.00 1.99
CA ILE A 118 -15.95 2.59 0.76
C ILE A 118 -15.99 1.08 0.56
N SER A 119 -16.10 0.28 1.62
CA SER A 119 -16.15 -1.19 1.54
C SER A 119 -17.28 -1.73 0.66
N LYS A 120 -18.35 -0.94 0.47
CA LYS A 120 -19.50 -1.24 -0.40
C LYS A 120 -19.29 -0.81 -1.87
N LYS A 121 -18.20 -0.09 -2.19
CA LYS A 121 -17.89 0.43 -3.52
C LYS A 121 -17.08 -0.57 -4.34
N LYS A 122 -16.55 -0.13 -5.48
CA LYS A 122 -15.75 -0.97 -6.40
C LYS A 122 -14.29 -1.15 -5.94
N SER A 123 -13.81 -0.30 -5.04
CA SER A 123 -12.43 -0.37 -4.53
C SER A 123 -12.11 -1.75 -3.96
N ILE A 124 -10.87 -2.20 -4.16
CA ILE A 124 -10.38 -3.47 -3.63
C ILE A 124 -9.54 -3.18 -2.39
N PHE A 125 -9.91 -3.79 -1.27
CA PHE A 125 -9.17 -3.71 -0.03
C PHE A 125 -8.11 -4.81 0.02
N VAL A 126 -6.86 -4.43 0.25
CA VAL A 126 -5.74 -5.33 0.53
C VAL A 126 -5.51 -5.24 2.04
N VAL A 127 -6.15 -6.14 2.76
CA VAL A 127 -6.15 -6.15 4.23
C VAL A 127 -4.96 -6.94 4.73
N HIS A 128 -4.17 -6.32 5.58
CA HIS A 128 -3.00 -6.92 6.20
C HIS A 128 -3.31 -7.45 7.60
N ALA A 129 -3.02 -8.73 7.83
CA ALA A 129 -3.11 -9.38 9.13
C ALA A 129 -1.75 -9.35 9.84
N HIS A 130 -1.73 -8.80 11.05
CA HIS A 130 -0.58 -8.83 11.96
C HIS A 130 -1.05 -8.92 13.42
N GLY A 131 -0.13 -9.19 14.35
CA GLY A 131 -0.49 -9.51 15.75
C GLY A 131 -1.29 -8.44 16.49
N ASP A 132 -1.21 -7.17 16.05
CA ASP A 132 -1.86 -6.07 16.77
C ASP A 132 -3.27 -5.74 16.25
N ASN A 133 -3.76 -6.38 15.15
CA ASN A 133 -5.07 -6.06 14.57
C ASN A 133 -6.08 -7.21 14.58
N ILE A 134 -5.83 -8.27 15.31
CA ILE A 134 -6.68 -9.48 15.36
C ILE A 134 -8.16 -9.14 15.63
N GLU A 135 -8.43 -8.26 16.57
CA GLU A 135 -9.80 -7.87 16.97
C GLU A 135 -10.54 -7.14 15.82
N LYS A 136 -9.82 -6.39 14.99
CA LYS A 136 -10.38 -5.62 13.88
C LYS A 136 -10.70 -6.47 12.65
N LEU A 137 -10.11 -7.66 12.51
CA LEU A 137 -10.28 -8.51 11.33
C LEU A 137 -11.74 -8.89 11.06
N GLN A 138 -12.61 -8.89 12.08
CA GLN A 138 -14.05 -9.15 11.89
C GLN A 138 -14.73 -8.13 10.96
N MET A 139 -14.15 -6.92 10.78
CA MET A 139 -14.65 -5.92 9.83
C MET A 139 -14.59 -6.42 8.39
N VAL A 140 -13.67 -7.34 8.08
CA VAL A 140 -13.50 -7.92 6.73
C VAL A 140 -14.78 -8.59 6.23
N LYS A 141 -15.61 -9.13 7.11
CA LYS A 141 -16.92 -9.73 6.76
C LYS A 141 -17.83 -8.74 6.03
N LYS A 142 -17.67 -7.43 6.28
CA LYS A 142 -18.47 -6.36 5.67
C LYS A 142 -17.83 -5.81 4.38
N ILE A 143 -16.60 -6.19 4.05
CA ILE A 143 -15.87 -5.70 2.87
C ILE A 143 -16.20 -6.59 1.67
N LYS A 144 -16.76 -5.98 0.62
CA LYS A 144 -17.19 -6.70 -0.59
C LYS A 144 -16.01 -7.26 -1.41
N ASN A 145 -14.99 -6.45 -1.64
CA ASN A 145 -13.82 -6.80 -2.43
C ASN A 145 -12.59 -6.77 -1.53
N CYS A 146 -12.08 -7.93 -1.14
CA CYS A 146 -10.96 -8.04 -0.22
C CYS A 146 -9.93 -9.07 -0.68
N ILE A 147 -8.66 -8.75 -0.47
CA ILE A 147 -7.50 -9.66 -0.54
C ILE A 147 -6.89 -9.66 0.86
N GLY A 148 -6.60 -10.82 1.40
CA GLY A 148 -5.87 -10.95 2.66
C GLY A 148 -4.37 -11.05 2.44
N THR A 149 -3.60 -10.36 3.27
CA THR A 149 -2.14 -10.40 3.23
C THR A 149 -1.55 -10.62 4.61
N THR A 150 -0.34 -11.14 4.63
CA THR A 150 0.49 -11.31 5.82
C THR A 150 1.93 -10.89 5.51
N GLN A 151 2.74 -10.74 6.52
CA GLN A 151 4.20 -10.57 6.40
C GLN A 151 4.97 -11.89 6.63
N THR A 152 4.26 -12.96 7.00
CA THR A 152 4.79 -14.33 7.14
C THR A 152 4.68 -15.10 5.81
N GLU A 153 4.91 -16.43 5.84
CA GLU A 153 4.70 -17.28 4.66
C GLU A 153 3.25 -17.21 4.18
N PRO A 154 3.01 -17.02 2.87
CA PRO A 154 1.65 -17.03 2.31
C PRO A 154 1.06 -18.46 2.34
N PHE A 155 -0.27 -18.54 2.48
CA PHE A 155 -0.99 -19.83 2.47
C PHE A 155 -2.46 -19.63 2.11
N ASN A 156 -3.10 -20.63 1.54
CA ASN A 156 -4.52 -20.62 1.17
C ASN A 156 -4.94 -19.33 0.42
N LYS A 157 -5.76 -18.47 1.06
CA LYS A 157 -6.22 -17.18 0.53
C LYS A 157 -5.34 -16.01 0.93
N ILE A 158 -4.32 -16.24 1.75
CA ILE A 158 -3.44 -15.21 2.29
C ILE A 158 -2.18 -15.06 1.44
N GLN A 159 -1.94 -13.85 0.96
CA GLN A 159 -0.83 -13.48 0.12
C GLN A 159 0.31 -12.81 0.93
N ASN A 160 1.51 -12.76 0.36
CA ASN A 160 2.60 -11.93 0.88
C ASN A 160 3.31 -11.23 -0.29
N PHE A 161 3.02 -9.95 -0.46
CA PHE A 161 3.65 -9.11 -1.50
C PHE A 161 4.87 -8.36 -0.98
N GLY A 162 5.22 -8.48 0.29
CA GLY A 162 6.25 -7.70 0.97
C GLY A 162 5.74 -6.35 1.49
N GLY A 163 6.67 -5.56 2.05
CA GLY A 163 6.36 -4.28 2.68
C GLY A 163 5.96 -4.40 4.15
N PHE A 164 6.09 -3.30 4.89
CA PHE A 164 5.90 -3.29 6.34
C PHE A 164 4.84 -2.29 6.83
N THR A 165 4.77 -1.09 6.25
CA THR A 165 3.69 -0.12 6.47
C THR A 165 2.76 -0.09 5.27
N ASP A 166 1.54 0.42 5.41
CA ASP A 166 0.58 0.39 4.29
C ASP A 166 1.09 1.13 3.05
N GLY A 167 1.86 2.20 3.24
CA GLY A 167 2.44 2.95 2.13
C GLY A 167 3.43 2.11 1.32
N ASP A 168 4.44 1.56 1.97
CA ASP A 168 5.44 0.74 1.27
C ASP A 168 4.83 -0.58 0.79
N ARG A 169 3.88 -1.22 1.54
CA ARG A 169 3.10 -2.36 1.02
C ARG A 169 2.40 -2.05 -0.30
N GLY A 170 1.85 -0.85 -0.44
CA GLY A 170 1.25 -0.41 -1.71
C GLY A 170 2.26 -0.36 -2.85
N VAL A 171 3.50 0.05 -2.59
CA VAL A 171 4.59 0.05 -3.59
C VAL A 171 5.03 -1.37 -3.93
N PHE A 172 5.19 -2.23 -2.93
CA PHE A 172 5.50 -3.65 -3.13
C PHE A 172 4.43 -4.35 -3.94
N LEU A 173 3.14 -4.11 -3.64
CA LEU A 173 2.00 -4.64 -4.40
C LEU A 173 2.08 -4.21 -5.88
N ALA A 174 2.30 -2.92 -6.15
CA ALA A 174 2.42 -2.41 -7.50
C ALA A 174 3.60 -3.03 -8.26
N SER A 175 4.75 -3.17 -7.60
CA SER A 175 5.93 -3.82 -8.15
C SER A 175 5.70 -5.32 -8.42
N HIS A 176 5.04 -6.03 -7.49
CA HIS A 176 4.75 -7.47 -7.61
C HIS A 176 3.93 -7.76 -8.88
N PHE A 177 2.94 -6.94 -9.18
CA PHE A 177 2.12 -7.07 -10.38
C PHE A 177 2.68 -6.29 -11.60
N ASN A 178 3.97 -6.01 -11.64
CA ASN A 178 4.68 -5.45 -12.78
C ASN A 178 4.06 -4.13 -13.28
N ALA A 179 3.76 -3.20 -12.38
CA ALA A 179 3.46 -1.83 -12.77
C ALA A 179 4.59 -1.29 -13.66
N LYS A 180 4.26 -0.64 -14.78
CA LYS A 180 5.27 0.00 -15.64
C LYS A 180 5.98 1.12 -14.90
N LYS A 181 5.20 1.98 -14.24
CA LYS A 181 5.69 3.11 -13.45
C LYS A 181 4.96 3.19 -12.11
N ILE A 182 5.70 3.51 -11.05
CA ILE A 182 5.15 3.74 -9.72
C ILE A 182 5.52 5.16 -9.29
N ILE A 183 4.50 5.99 -9.02
CA ILE A 183 4.70 7.40 -8.63
C ILE A 183 4.15 7.60 -7.21
N LEU A 184 5.01 8.04 -6.30
CA LEU A 184 4.68 8.24 -4.90
C LEU A 184 4.14 9.66 -4.65
N PHE A 185 3.04 9.73 -3.89
CA PHE A 185 2.43 10.97 -3.39
C PHE A 185 2.25 10.88 -1.88
N GLY A 186 2.59 11.92 -1.14
CA GLY A 186 2.42 11.90 0.32
C GLY A 186 3.25 10.82 1.04
N MET A 187 4.33 10.35 0.43
CA MET A 187 5.25 9.37 0.99
C MET A 187 6.50 10.11 1.50
N ASP A 188 6.39 10.68 2.69
CA ASP A 188 7.45 11.48 3.31
C ASP A 188 8.14 10.67 4.42
N PHE A 189 9.40 10.33 4.23
CA PHE A 189 10.22 9.52 5.13
C PHE A 189 11.19 10.42 5.94
N GLY A 190 10.70 11.22 6.78
CA GLY A 190 11.53 12.09 7.60
C GLY A 190 11.06 12.10 9.06
N THR A 191 11.43 13.15 9.77
CA THR A 191 11.08 13.33 11.18
C THR A 191 9.69 13.95 11.39
N ARG A 192 9.00 14.34 10.31
CA ARG A 192 7.67 14.95 10.34
C ARG A 192 6.59 13.93 10.04
N ILE A 193 5.64 13.78 10.95
CA ILE A 193 4.45 12.96 10.75
C ILE A 193 3.37 13.84 10.14
N GLY A 194 2.70 13.36 9.10
CA GLY A 194 1.61 14.09 8.43
C GLY A 194 0.40 14.27 9.34
N LYS A 195 -0.33 15.37 9.16
CA LYS A 195 -1.51 15.71 9.96
C LYS A 195 -2.67 14.69 9.83
N PHE A 196 -2.66 13.90 8.78
CA PHE A 196 -3.66 12.85 8.53
C PHE A 196 -3.30 11.51 9.16
N SER A 197 -2.07 11.37 9.67
CA SER A 197 -1.67 10.19 10.43
C SER A 197 -2.21 10.33 11.85
N CYS A 198 -3.17 9.48 12.24
CA CYS A 198 -3.78 9.48 13.58
C CYS A 198 -2.82 9.00 14.69
N THR A 199 -1.54 9.40 14.62
CA THR A 199 -0.50 8.96 15.55
C THR A 199 -0.60 9.73 16.87
N LYS A 200 -0.79 9.02 17.98
CA LYS A 200 -0.73 9.61 19.34
C LYS A 200 0.70 10.09 19.65
N LYS A 201 0.83 11.07 20.54
CA LYS A 201 2.16 11.58 20.96
C LYS A 201 3.03 10.47 21.55
N SER A 202 2.46 9.54 22.31
CA SER A 202 3.12 8.36 22.88
C SER A 202 3.78 7.49 21.79
N ASP A 203 3.15 7.37 20.64
CA ASP A 203 3.51 6.42 19.58
C ASP A 203 4.44 7.03 18.54
N ARG A 204 4.76 8.34 18.70
CA ARG A 204 5.61 9.08 17.75
C ARG A 204 6.95 8.39 17.49
N LYS A 205 7.62 7.91 18.54
CA LYS A 205 8.94 7.26 18.41
C LYS A 205 8.88 5.98 17.60
N ILE A 206 7.86 5.15 17.86
CA ILE A 206 7.65 3.90 17.11
C ILE A 206 7.24 4.19 15.67
N LYS A 207 6.40 5.21 15.44
CA LYS A 207 6.00 5.63 14.08
C LYS A 207 7.21 6.07 13.26
N LEU A 208 8.11 6.87 13.81
CA LEU A 208 9.32 7.29 13.12
C LEU A 208 10.24 6.12 12.78
N LYS A 209 10.37 5.13 13.68
CA LYS A 209 11.07 3.89 13.36
C LYS A 209 10.42 3.13 12.20
N LYS A 210 9.09 2.96 12.23
CA LYS A 210 8.35 2.31 11.15
C LYS A 210 8.54 3.04 9.81
N LEU A 211 8.55 4.39 9.80
CA LEU A 211 8.82 5.18 8.59
C LEU A 211 10.24 4.91 8.06
N LYS A 212 11.25 4.88 8.94
CA LYS A 212 12.63 4.56 8.53
C LYS A 212 12.73 3.15 7.93
N ILE A 213 12.10 2.15 8.53
CA ILE A 213 12.02 0.79 8.00
C ILE A 213 11.36 0.79 6.61
N GLY A 214 10.25 1.50 6.45
CA GLY A 214 9.57 1.62 5.15
C GLY A 214 10.46 2.23 4.08
N GLU A 215 11.23 3.28 4.41
CA GLU A 215 12.21 3.88 3.50
C GLU A 215 13.29 2.89 3.09
N GLU A 216 13.90 2.19 4.05
CA GLU A 216 14.93 1.18 3.81
C GLU A 216 14.41 0.03 2.93
N LEU A 217 13.16 -0.40 3.14
CA LEU A 217 12.50 -1.39 2.31
C LEU A 217 12.28 -0.90 0.87
N LEU A 218 11.88 0.36 0.68
CA LEU A 218 11.73 0.95 -0.66
C LEU A 218 13.08 1.11 -1.37
N MET A 219 14.12 1.49 -0.65
CA MET A 219 15.48 1.51 -1.18
C MET A 219 15.92 0.12 -1.64
N TRP A 220 15.62 -0.92 -0.86
CA TRP A 220 15.87 -2.29 -1.29
C TRP A 220 15.02 -2.69 -2.50
N LEU A 221 13.72 -2.39 -2.48
CA LEU A 221 12.83 -2.69 -3.60
C LEU A 221 13.35 -2.08 -4.91
N SER A 222 13.91 -0.86 -4.85
CA SER A 222 14.46 -0.17 -6.03
C SER A 222 15.62 -0.93 -6.69
N THR A 223 16.29 -1.85 -5.98
CA THR A 223 17.38 -2.66 -6.52
C THR A 223 16.93 -3.94 -7.22
N ILE A 224 15.66 -4.33 -7.05
CA ILE A 224 15.14 -5.62 -7.56
C ILE A 224 13.90 -5.49 -8.45
N THR A 225 13.21 -4.35 -8.40
CA THR A 225 12.00 -4.13 -9.21
C THR A 225 12.34 -3.82 -10.67
N LYS A 226 11.42 -4.19 -11.58
CA LYS A 226 11.46 -3.79 -12.99
C LYS A 226 10.67 -2.51 -13.27
N SER A 227 9.91 -2.02 -12.29
CA SER A 227 9.13 -0.79 -12.42
C SER A 227 10.03 0.45 -12.39
N GLU A 228 9.72 1.45 -13.18
CA GLU A 228 10.31 2.78 -13.04
C GLU A 228 9.73 3.47 -11.78
N LEU A 229 10.60 3.97 -10.90
CA LEU A 229 10.22 4.50 -9.61
C LEU A 229 10.36 6.02 -9.55
N PHE A 230 9.29 6.71 -9.15
CA PHE A 230 9.23 8.16 -9.05
C PHE A 230 8.66 8.60 -7.70
N THR A 231 9.07 9.76 -7.22
CA THR A 231 8.50 10.41 -6.04
C THR A 231 8.23 11.88 -6.30
N THR A 232 7.07 12.37 -5.84
CA THR A 232 6.72 13.79 -5.82
C THR A 232 6.99 14.42 -4.45
N SER A 233 7.37 13.62 -3.47
CA SER A 233 7.61 14.00 -2.07
C SER A 233 9.10 14.16 -1.78
N MET A 234 9.58 13.63 -0.66
CA MET A 234 11.00 13.61 -0.35
C MET A 234 11.79 12.70 -1.30
N ALA A 235 13.07 13.00 -1.49
CA ALA A 235 13.95 12.14 -2.26
C ALA A 235 14.17 10.81 -1.53
N ILE A 236 14.07 9.71 -2.28
CA ILE A 236 14.34 8.35 -1.81
C ILE A 236 15.40 7.78 -2.74
N LYS A 237 16.43 7.13 -2.20
CA LYS A 237 17.46 6.48 -3.02
C LYS A 237 16.82 5.42 -3.93
N GLY A 238 17.11 5.49 -5.23
CA GLY A 238 16.52 4.60 -6.24
C GLY A 238 15.21 5.11 -6.86
N PHE A 239 14.69 6.27 -6.39
CA PHE A 239 13.50 6.92 -6.96
C PHE A 239 13.87 8.23 -7.62
N LYS A 240 13.38 8.48 -8.83
CA LYS A 240 13.53 9.76 -9.51
C LYS A 240 12.53 10.76 -8.92
N LYS A 241 13.03 11.87 -8.36
CA LYS A 241 12.16 12.95 -7.89
C LYS A 241 11.63 13.74 -9.08
N ILE A 242 10.31 13.94 -9.13
CA ILE A 242 9.62 14.70 -10.18
C ILE A 242 8.67 15.73 -9.55
N PRO A 243 8.50 16.90 -10.15
CA PRO A 243 7.47 17.85 -9.73
C PRO A 243 6.08 17.36 -10.15
N TYR A 244 5.03 17.79 -9.42
CA TYR A 244 3.65 17.40 -9.72
C TYR A 244 3.20 17.68 -11.16
N LYS A 245 3.69 18.77 -11.77
CA LYS A 245 3.34 19.14 -13.16
C LYS A 245 3.78 18.10 -14.17
N ASP A 246 4.88 17.42 -13.91
CA ASP A 246 5.47 16.45 -14.83
C ASP A 246 4.83 15.07 -14.71
N CYS A 247 3.98 14.83 -13.69
CA CYS A 247 3.31 13.54 -13.54
C CYS A 247 2.44 13.19 -14.76
N LEU A 248 1.88 14.18 -15.48
CA LEU A 248 1.14 13.96 -16.73
C LEU A 248 2.01 13.29 -17.81
N LEU A 249 3.28 13.63 -17.90
CA LEU A 249 4.21 13.05 -18.89
C LEU A 249 4.47 11.55 -18.62
N TYR A 250 4.16 11.08 -17.43
CA TYR A 250 4.39 9.69 -17.01
C TYR A 250 3.12 8.87 -16.93
N THR A 251 1.95 9.46 -17.23
CA THR A 251 0.68 8.73 -17.34
C THR A 251 0.43 8.39 -18.81
N SER A 252 -0.18 7.24 -19.08
CA SER A 252 -0.55 6.81 -20.45
C SER A 252 -1.55 7.73 -21.14
N ASP A 253 -2.14 8.68 -20.44
CA ASP A 253 -3.13 9.65 -20.95
C ASP A 253 -2.50 10.75 -21.83
N ALA A 254 -1.17 10.83 -21.89
CA ALA A 254 -0.48 11.83 -22.73
C ALA A 254 -0.53 11.53 -24.23
N ALA A 255 -0.95 10.34 -24.64
CA ALA A 255 -1.02 9.95 -26.04
C ALA A 255 -2.40 10.21 -26.70
N ASP A 256 -3.47 10.37 -25.90
CA ASP A 256 -4.83 10.51 -26.42
C ASP A 256 -5.36 11.96 -26.46
N ASP A 257 -4.66 12.93 -25.85
CA ASP A 257 -5.07 14.35 -25.82
C ASP A 257 -4.41 15.19 -26.95
N VAL A 258 -3.74 14.56 -27.93
CA VAL A 258 -3.09 15.21 -29.10
C VAL A 258 -3.69 14.69 -30.42
N ARG A 259 -5.00 14.44 -30.45
CA ARG A 259 -5.73 14.27 -31.71
C ARG A 259 -7.03 15.05 -31.71
#